data_b31f3dca3671d8b5d0d88a66b840e436
#
_entry.id   b31f3dca3671d8b5d0d88a66b840e436
#
_cell.length_a   1.000
_cell.length_b   1.000
_cell.length_c   1.000
_cell.angle_alpha   90.00
_cell.angle_beta   90.00
_cell.angle_gamma   90.00
#
_symmetry.space_group_name_H-M   'P 1'
#
loop_
_entity.id
_entity.type
_entity.pdbx_description
1 polymer ?
#
loop_
_entity_poly.entity_id
_entity_poly.type
_entity_poly.pdbx_seq_one_letter_code
_entity_poly.pdbx_strand_id
1 'polypeptide(L)'
;AMYDGGYRPDRGYSKCARVVGEVMGKYHPHGDSAIYDTLVRMAQSWSMRYTLVDGQGNFGSPGDDPAAAMRYTECRMAPLAMEMVRDIDKDTVDFLPNYDGKTQEPTVLPARFPNLLCNGSSGIAVGMATNIPPHNMREVAEGVHWALDHPDASREELLENLIRIIKGPDFTTGATIL
;
A
#
# COMPACT_ATOMS: atom_id res chain seq x y z
N ALA A 1 10.29 -3.44 6.70
CA ALA A 1 10.20 -4.40 7.82
C ALA A 1 9.80 -5.79 7.33
N MET A 2 8.59 -6.00 6.80
CA MET A 2 8.11 -7.35 6.42
C MET A 2 9.01 -8.04 5.39
N TYR A 3 9.52 -7.33 4.40
CA TYR A 3 10.43 -7.86 3.39
C TYR A 3 11.75 -8.33 4.01
N ASP A 4 12.38 -7.50 4.83
CA ASP A 4 13.65 -7.80 5.51
C ASP A 4 13.48 -8.91 6.56
N GLY A 5 12.34 -8.94 7.25
CA GLY A 5 11.99 -9.99 8.21
C GLY A 5 11.63 -11.32 7.56
N GLY A 6 11.55 -11.40 6.23
CA GLY A 6 11.25 -12.64 5.49
C GLY A 6 9.78 -13.05 5.54
N TYR A 7 8.85 -12.15 5.87
CA TYR A 7 7.40 -12.42 5.88
C TYR A 7 6.82 -12.36 4.46
N ARG A 8 7.32 -13.21 3.57
CA ARG A 8 7.02 -13.22 2.13
C ARG A 8 5.85 -14.14 1.79
N PRO A 9 5.21 -13.97 0.62
CA PRO A 9 4.04 -14.77 0.22
C PRO A 9 4.30 -16.28 0.12
N ASP A 10 5.54 -16.67 -0.18
CA ASP A 10 5.99 -18.06 -0.30
C ASP A 10 6.37 -18.70 1.05
N ARG A 11 6.20 -17.98 2.16
CA ARG A 11 6.49 -18.43 3.52
C ARG A 11 5.21 -18.62 4.32
N GLY A 12 5.33 -19.33 5.45
CA GLY A 12 4.24 -19.48 6.41
C GLY A 12 3.84 -18.14 7.04
N TYR A 13 2.62 -18.08 7.56
CA TYR A 13 2.14 -16.92 8.32
C TYR A 13 2.94 -16.73 9.61
N SER A 14 3.04 -15.49 10.04
CA SER A 14 3.64 -15.10 11.32
C SER A 14 2.65 -14.30 12.14
N LYS A 15 2.72 -14.37 13.47
CA LYS A 15 1.88 -13.53 14.34
C LYS A 15 2.06 -12.05 14.01
N CYS A 16 0.96 -11.32 13.88
CA CYS A 16 0.99 -9.87 13.66
C CYS A 16 1.79 -9.14 14.72
N ALA A 17 1.73 -9.60 15.98
CA ALA A 17 2.53 -9.05 17.08
C ALA A 17 4.04 -9.06 16.81
N ARG A 18 4.56 -10.05 16.09
CA ARG A 18 5.99 -10.12 15.70
C ARG A 18 6.31 -9.02 14.69
N VAL A 19 5.49 -8.87 13.66
CA VAL A 19 5.68 -7.83 12.64
C VAL A 19 5.58 -6.44 13.25
N VAL A 20 4.59 -6.20 14.10
CA VAL A 20 4.41 -4.94 14.84
C VAL A 20 5.65 -4.62 15.68
N GLY A 21 6.17 -5.62 16.41
CA GLY A 21 7.38 -5.46 17.21
C GLY A 21 8.61 -5.08 16.39
N GLU A 22 8.80 -5.68 15.21
CA GLU A 22 9.91 -5.33 14.31
C GLU A 22 9.77 -3.90 13.73
N VAL A 23 8.57 -3.51 13.34
CA VAL A 23 8.31 -2.14 12.86
C VAL A 23 8.60 -1.13 13.96
N MET A 24 8.07 -1.37 15.17
CA MET A 24 8.26 -0.49 16.31
C MET A 24 9.73 -0.40 16.73
N GLY A 25 10.43 -1.51 16.74
CA GLY A 25 11.83 -1.57 17.18
C GLY A 25 12.83 -0.98 16.20
N LYS A 26 12.58 -1.09 14.89
CA LYS A 26 13.56 -0.72 13.86
C LYS A 26 13.22 0.57 13.12
N TYR A 27 11.95 0.88 12.90
CA TYR A 27 11.55 1.92 11.94
C TYR A 27 10.62 2.97 12.52
N HIS A 28 9.73 2.60 13.44
CA HIS A 28 8.67 3.51 13.89
C HIS A 28 8.44 3.38 15.42
N PRO A 29 9.21 4.11 16.24
CA PRO A 29 9.18 4.01 17.71
C PRO A 29 7.96 4.72 18.31
N HIS A 30 6.76 4.27 17.97
CA HIS A 30 5.48 4.79 18.42
C HIS A 30 4.63 3.67 19.00
N GLY A 31 3.41 3.98 19.44
CA GLY A 31 2.51 2.98 20.02
C GLY A 31 2.20 1.82 19.07
N ASP A 32 2.18 0.61 19.60
CA ASP A 32 1.94 -0.63 18.85
C ASP A 32 0.55 -0.69 18.22
N SER A 33 -0.45 -0.08 18.85
CA SER A 33 -1.83 -0.03 18.34
C SER A 33 -1.90 0.65 16.97
N ALA A 34 -1.26 1.81 16.79
CA ALA A 34 -1.27 2.53 15.51
C ALA A 34 -0.59 1.72 14.39
N ILE A 35 0.49 1.00 14.72
CA ILE A 35 1.19 0.12 13.79
C ILE A 35 0.29 -1.07 13.42
N TYR A 36 -0.35 -1.68 14.41
CA TYR A 36 -1.26 -2.79 14.17
C TYR A 36 -2.49 -2.40 13.36
N ASP A 37 -3.13 -1.28 13.68
CA ASP A 37 -4.29 -0.77 12.93
C ASP A 37 -3.95 -0.52 11.46
N THR A 38 -2.76 0.00 11.19
CA THR A 38 -2.26 0.18 9.82
C THR A 38 -2.07 -1.17 9.11
N LEU A 39 -1.46 -2.15 9.78
CA LEU A 39 -1.29 -3.49 9.24
C LEU A 39 -2.65 -4.15 8.94
N VAL A 40 -3.60 -4.03 9.85
CA VAL A 40 -4.97 -4.55 9.69
C VAL A 40 -5.63 -3.95 8.45
N ARG A 41 -5.58 -2.64 8.26
CA ARG A 41 -6.15 -1.96 7.09
C ARG A 41 -5.57 -2.46 5.78
N MET A 42 -4.28 -2.74 5.73
CA MET A 42 -3.62 -3.30 4.54
C MET A 42 -4.08 -4.71 4.17
N ALA A 43 -4.70 -5.45 5.10
CA ALA A 43 -5.26 -6.78 4.88
C ALA A 43 -6.75 -6.78 4.57
N GLN A 44 -7.45 -5.67 4.80
CA GLN A 44 -8.91 -5.57 4.64
C GLN A 44 -9.29 -5.27 3.19
N SER A 45 -10.01 -6.17 2.54
CA SER A 45 -10.45 -6.02 1.14
C SER A 45 -11.51 -4.91 0.93
N TRP A 46 -12.15 -4.45 1.99
CA TRP A 46 -13.07 -3.29 1.95
C TRP A 46 -12.36 -1.96 2.22
N SER A 47 -11.14 -1.98 2.79
CA SER A 47 -10.31 -0.80 3.02
C SER A 47 -9.32 -0.54 1.89
N MET A 48 -8.81 -1.62 1.27
CA MET A 48 -7.82 -1.56 0.19
C MET A 48 -8.40 -2.19 -1.08
N ARG A 49 -8.36 -1.48 -2.19
CA ARG A 49 -8.78 -2.03 -3.48
C ARG A 49 -7.92 -3.23 -3.89
N TYR A 50 -6.63 -3.14 -3.59
CA TYR A 50 -5.64 -4.21 -3.77
C TYR A 50 -4.88 -4.39 -2.46
N THR A 51 -5.17 -5.44 -1.72
CA THR A 51 -4.56 -5.70 -0.42
C THR A 51 -3.05 -5.93 -0.54
N LEU A 52 -2.28 -5.38 0.40
CA LEU A 52 -0.83 -5.53 0.46
C LEU A 52 -0.38 -6.51 1.55
N VAL A 53 -1.28 -6.86 2.45
CA VAL A 53 -1.07 -7.86 3.49
C VAL A 53 -2.04 -9.02 3.28
N ASP A 54 -1.53 -10.23 3.33
CA ASP A 54 -2.30 -11.48 3.38
C ASP A 54 -2.45 -11.86 4.85
N GLY A 55 -3.67 -11.75 5.35
CA GLY A 55 -4.02 -11.97 6.76
C GLY A 55 -4.74 -13.28 7.00
N GLN A 56 -4.47 -13.91 8.14
CA GLN A 56 -5.14 -15.09 8.62
C GLN A 56 -5.72 -14.86 10.03
N GLY A 57 -7.01 -15.08 10.17
CA GLY A 57 -7.75 -14.84 11.40
C GLY A 57 -8.81 -13.75 11.24
N ASN A 58 -9.22 -13.15 12.37
CA ASN A 58 -10.23 -12.10 12.38
C ASN A 58 -9.59 -10.72 12.22
N PHE A 59 -9.73 -10.12 11.05
CA PHE A 59 -9.29 -8.76 10.71
C PHE A 59 -10.43 -7.73 10.74
N GLY A 60 -11.53 -8.03 11.41
CA GLY A 60 -12.69 -7.17 11.50
C GLY A 60 -13.71 -7.40 10.38
N SER A 61 -14.70 -6.53 10.29
CA SER A 61 -15.72 -6.55 9.26
C SER A 61 -16.09 -5.13 8.79
N PRO A 62 -16.75 -4.98 7.61
CA PRO A 62 -17.29 -3.69 7.19
C PRO A 62 -18.36 -3.12 8.12
N GLY A 63 -18.97 -3.97 8.97
CA GLY A 63 -19.98 -3.61 9.97
C GLY A 63 -19.42 -3.04 11.27
N ASP A 64 -18.18 -2.57 11.26
CA ASP A 64 -17.50 -1.92 12.39
C ASP A 64 -17.05 -2.88 13.51
N ASP A 65 -17.02 -4.19 13.26
CA ASP A 65 -16.38 -5.12 14.18
C ASP A 65 -14.85 -4.93 14.13
N PRO A 66 -14.19 -4.78 15.28
CA PRO A 66 -12.73 -4.62 15.33
C PRO A 66 -12.01 -5.93 15.00
N ALA A 67 -10.77 -5.81 14.55
CA ALA A 67 -9.89 -6.96 14.43
C ALA A 67 -9.59 -7.58 15.81
N ALA A 68 -9.34 -8.88 15.83
CA ALA A 68 -8.84 -9.56 17.02
C ALA A 68 -7.45 -9.00 17.41
N ALA A 69 -7.05 -9.16 18.67
CA ALA A 69 -5.74 -8.69 19.13
C ALA A 69 -4.59 -9.32 18.32
N MET A 70 -3.52 -8.56 18.13
CA MET A 70 -2.36 -8.94 17.28
C MET A 70 -1.65 -10.24 17.69
N ARG A 71 -1.87 -10.72 18.92
CA ARG A 71 -1.36 -12.01 19.38
C ARG A 71 -2.10 -13.20 18.78
N TYR A 72 -3.33 -12.99 18.28
CA TYR A 72 -4.15 -14.04 17.66
C TYR A 72 -4.04 -14.07 16.14
N THR A 73 -4.06 -12.89 15.51
CA THR A 73 -3.99 -12.76 14.05
C THR A 73 -2.60 -13.05 13.52
N GLU A 74 -2.55 -13.53 12.29
CA GLU A 74 -1.31 -13.84 11.57
C GLU A 74 -1.29 -13.13 10.22
N CYS A 75 -0.10 -12.85 9.70
CA CYS A 75 0.05 -12.15 8.44
C CYS A 75 1.34 -12.55 7.72
N ARG A 76 1.36 -12.21 6.44
CA ARG A 76 2.52 -12.19 5.55
C ARG A 76 2.27 -11.13 4.46
N MET A 77 3.29 -10.80 3.68
CA MET A 77 3.09 -9.94 2.52
C MET A 77 2.16 -10.61 1.50
N ALA A 78 1.26 -9.84 0.91
CA ALA A 78 0.52 -10.30 -0.26
C ALA A 78 1.46 -10.35 -1.49
N PRO A 79 1.16 -11.18 -2.52
CA PRO A 79 2.00 -11.24 -3.72
C PRO A 79 2.24 -9.86 -4.38
N LEU A 80 1.20 -9.02 -4.44
CA LEU A 80 1.31 -7.67 -5.00
C LEU A 80 2.27 -6.77 -4.20
N ALA A 81 2.35 -6.93 -2.88
CA ALA A 81 3.28 -6.16 -2.05
C ALA A 81 4.75 -6.41 -2.40
N MET A 82 5.07 -7.57 -2.99
CA MET A 82 6.43 -7.84 -3.48
C MET A 82 6.82 -6.92 -4.63
N GLU A 83 5.85 -6.47 -5.45
CA GLU A 83 6.12 -5.52 -6.53
C GLU A 83 6.38 -4.10 -6.02
N MET A 84 6.03 -3.78 -4.77
CA MET A 84 6.41 -2.53 -4.11
C MET A 84 7.90 -2.48 -3.74
N VAL A 85 8.53 -3.64 -3.53
CA VAL A 85 9.89 -3.74 -2.98
C VAL A 85 10.85 -4.55 -3.85
N ARG A 86 10.42 -5.06 -5.00
CA ARG A 86 11.16 -6.01 -5.83
C ARG A 86 12.57 -5.53 -6.22
N ASP A 87 12.72 -4.25 -6.47
CA ASP A 87 13.98 -3.66 -6.91
C ASP A 87 14.68 -2.85 -5.80
N ILE A 88 14.29 -3.04 -4.53
CA ILE A 88 14.82 -2.27 -3.39
C ILE A 88 16.33 -2.47 -3.17
N ASP A 89 16.84 -3.65 -3.53
CA ASP A 89 18.26 -3.99 -3.39
C ASP A 89 19.13 -3.62 -4.63
N LYS A 90 18.54 -2.85 -5.58
CA LYS A 90 19.18 -2.53 -6.88
C LYS A 90 19.57 -1.06 -7.02
N ASP A 91 19.76 -0.36 -5.91
CA ASP A 91 20.09 1.08 -5.90
C ASP A 91 19.11 1.94 -6.70
N THR A 92 17.82 1.63 -6.57
CA THR A 92 16.71 2.31 -7.26
C THR A 92 16.13 3.47 -6.47
N VAL A 93 16.39 3.53 -5.17
CA VAL A 93 15.91 4.58 -4.25
C VAL A 93 16.98 4.91 -3.22
N ASP A 94 16.94 6.13 -2.69
CA ASP A 94 17.85 6.57 -1.65
C ASP A 94 17.46 5.95 -0.29
N PHE A 95 18.48 5.68 0.52
CA PHE A 95 18.35 5.21 1.90
C PHE A 95 18.84 6.26 2.87
N LEU A 96 18.18 6.36 4.01
CA LEU A 96 18.57 7.21 5.13
C LEU A 96 18.71 6.36 6.40
N PRO A 97 19.53 6.80 7.38
CA PRO A 97 19.54 6.17 8.69
C PRO A 97 18.15 6.19 9.31
N ASN A 98 17.77 5.09 9.98
CA ASN A 98 16.56 5.04 10.81
C ASN A 98 16.70 5.96 12.03
N TYR A 99 15.66 6.01 12.87
CA TYR A 99 15.59 6.93 14.03
C TYR A 99 16.73 6.82 15.04
N ASP A 100 17.39 5.65 15.18
CA ASP A 100 18.51 5.42 16.12
C ASP A 100 19.87 5.24 15.40
N GLY A 101 19.91 5.36 14.09
CA GLY A 101 21.11 5.26 13.28
C GLY A 101 21.72 3.85 13.15
N LYS A 102 21.03 2.81 13.63
CA LYS A 102 21.55 1.43 13.62
C LYS A 102 21.24 0.66 12.36
N THR A 103 20.26 1.09 11.60
CA THR A 103 19.87 0.50 10.33
C THR A 103 19.51 1.60 9.33
N GLN A 104 19.29 1.23 8.09
CA GLN A 104 18.85 2.16 7.05
C GLN A 104 17.42 1.84 6.63
N GLU A 105 16.71 2.86 6.18
CA GLU A 105 15.36 2.74 5.62
C GLU A 105 15.27 3.50 4.29
N PRO A 106 14.48 3.00 3.32
CA PRO A 106 14.31 3.69 2.05
C PRO A 106 13.48 4.97 2.24
N THR A 107 13.82 6.02 1.50
CA THR A 107 13.07 7.28 1.49
C THR A 107 11.68 7.12 0.86
N VAL A 108 11.60 6.24 -0.14
CA VAL A 108 10.37 5.82 -0.83
C VAL A 108 10.50 4.35 -1.23
N LEU A 109 9.41 3.67 -1.52
CA LEU A 109 9.46 2.32 -2.06
C LEU A 109 9.56 2.36 -3.59
N PRO A 110 10.38 1.47 -4.22
CA PRO A 110 10.55 1.38 -5.67
C PRO A 110 9.38 0.63 -6.32
N ALA A 111 8.16 1.13 -6.13
CA ALA A 111 6.95 0.47 -6.59
C ALA A 111 6.95 0.30 -8.12
N ARG A 112 6.73 -0.93 -8.58
CA ARG A 112 6.65 -1.27 -10.00
C ARG A 112 5.25 -1.12 -10.61
N PHE A 113 4.28 -0.70 -9.81
CA PHE A 113 2.94 -0.34 -10.24
C PHE A 113 2.50 0.95 -9.53
N PRO A 114 1.59 1.72 -10.11
CA PRO A 114 1.19 3.03 -9.59
C PRO A 114 0.22 2.87 -8.40
N ASN A 115 0.74 2.43 -7.25
CA ASN A 115 -0.05 2.12 -6.05
C ASN A 115 -0.88 3.32 -5.57
N LEU A 116 -0.38 4.56 -5.73
CA LEU A 116 -1.12 5.77 -5.35
C LEU A 116 -2.47 5.87 -6.07
N LEU A 117 -2.52 5.53 -7.35
CA LEU A 117 -3.75 5.54 -8.12
C LEU A 117 -4.59 4.28 -7.88
N CYS A 118 -3.94 3.12 -7.78
CA CYS A 118 -4.63 1.84 -7.62
C CYS A 118 -5.35 1.72 -6.27
N ASN A 119 -4.69 2.10 -5.17
CA ASN A 119 -5.26 2.02 -3.82
C ASN A 119 -5.76 3.36 -3.28
N GLY A 120 -5.44 4.46 -3.95
CA GLY A 120 -5.75 5.78 -3.45
C GLY A 120 -4.92 6.19 -2.23
N SER A 121 -5.23 7.33 -1.68
CA SER A 121 -4.63 7.84 -0.45
C SER A 121 -5.61 8.79 0.25
N SER A 122 -5.69 8.72 1.56
CA SER A 122 -6.45 9.66 2.37
C SER A 122 -5.65 9.98 3.62
N GLY A 123 -5.49 11.27 3.92
CA GLY A 123 -4.75 11.68 5.10
C GLY A 123 -4.76 13.18 5.32
N ILE A 124 -4.48 13.56 6.56
CA ILE A 124 -4.41 14.96 7.00
C ILE A 124 -3.01 15.22 7.49
N ALA A 125 -2.38 16.26 6.94
CA ALA A 125 -1.08 16.77 7.37
C ALA A 125 -1.22 18.23 7.84
N VAL A 126 -0.14 18.77 8.39
CA VAL A 126 -0.13 20.20 8.77
C VAL A 126 -0.18 21.05 7.51
N GLY A 127 -1.22 21.87 7.39
CA GLY A 127 -1.41 22.81 6.29
C GLY A 127 -1.98 22.21 5.00
N MET A 128 -2.17 20.90 4.90
CA MET A 128 -2.79 20.26 3.73
C MET A 128 -3.41 18.89 4.03
N ALA A 129 -4.27 18.42 3.13
CA ALA A 129 -4.84 17.08 3.19
C ALA A 129 -4.79 16.45 1.80
N THR A 130 -4.84 15.12 1.75
CA THR A 130 -4.98 14.35 0.52
C THR A 130 -6.21 13.47 0.59
N ASN A 131 -6.88 13.30 -0.55
CA ASN A 131 -7.98 12.36 -0.71
C ASN A 131 -8.04 11.91 -2.17
N ILE A 132 -7.40 10.79 -2.47
CA ILE A 132 -7.33 10.19 -3.81
C ILE A 132 -8.11 8.88 -3.73
N PRO A 133 -9.18 8.69 -4.52
CA PRO A 133 -9.90 7.42 -4.55
C PRO A 133 -9.10 6.33 -5.24
N PRO A 134 -9.39 5.04 -4.99
CA PRO A 134 -8.79 3.93 -5.71
C PRO A 134 -9.29 3.85 -7.16
N HIS A 135 -8.48 3.24 -8.03
CA HIS A 135 -8.78 3.05 -9.44
C HIS A 135 -8.51 1.63 -9.90
N ASN A 136 -9.12 1.21 -11.00
CA ASN A 136 -8.89 -0.09 -11.60
C ASN A 136 -7.47 -0.19 -12.16
N MET A 137 -6.70 -1.19 -11.71
CA MET A 137 -5.30 -1.36 -12.09
C MET A 137 -5.11 -1.56 -13.61
N ARG A 138 -6.02 -2.23 -14.29
CA ARG A 138 -5.94 -2.45 -15.74
C ARG A 138 -6.10 -1.12 -16.48
N GLU A 139 -7.10 -0.33 -16.11
CA GLU A 139 -7.32 1.00 -16.70
C GLU A 139 -6.12 1.93 -16.43
N VAL A 140 -5.58 1.91 -15.22
CA VAL A 140 -4.39 2.70 -14.88
C VAL A 140 -3.18 2.24 -15.69
N ALA A 141 -2.97 0.93 -15.88
CA ALA A 141 -1.90 0.41 -16.70
C ALA A 141 -2.05 0.82 -18.17
N GLU A 142 -3.26 0.77 -18.73
CA GLU A 142 -3.55 1.25 -20.09
C GLU A 142 -3.26 2.75 -20.21
N GLY A 143 -3.61 3.55 -19.20
CA GLY A 143 -3.29 4.97 -19.15
C GLY A 143 -1.78 5.25 -19.12
N VAL A 144 -1.01 4.46 -18.36
CA VAL A 144 0.46 4.55 -18.34
C VAL A 144 1.05 4.19 -19.70
N HIS A 145 0.58 3.11 -20.35
CA HIS A 145 1.02 2.75 -21.68
C HIS A 145 0.74 3.87 -22.68
N TRP A 146 -0.47 4.42 -22.67
CA TRP A 146 -0.82 5.52 -23.55
C TRP A 146 0.12 6.73 -23.36
N ALA A 147 0.40 7.12 -22.10
CA ALA A 147 1.29 8.24 -21.80
C ALA A 147 2.74 8.00 -22.27
N LEU A 148 3.24 6.75 -22.14
CA LEU A 148 4.58 6.38 -22.62
C LEU A 148 4.67 6.38 -24.16
N ASP A 149 3.60 5.99 -24.84
CA ASP A 149 3.55 6.00 -26.31
C ASP A 149 3.38 7.42 -26.90
N HIS A 150 2.97 8.40 -26.06
CA HIS A 150 2.73 9.79 -26.47
C HIS A 150 3.51 10.77 -25.57
N PRO A 151 4.85 10.72 -25.55
CA PRO A 151 5.67 11.54 -24.64
C PRO A 151 5.56 13.04 -24.91
N ASP A 152 5.20 13.43 -26.12
CA ASP A 152 5.07 14.83 -26.56
C ASP A 152 3.62 15.36 -26.47
N ALA A 153 2.69 14.56 -25.95
CA ALA A 153 1.29 14.97 -25.80
C ALA A 153 1.17 16.21 -24.90
N SER A 154 0.35 17.16 -25.34
CA SER A 154 0.01 18.31 -24.48
C SER A 154 -0.74 17.84 -23.22
N ARG A 155 -0.78 18.73 -22.21
CA ARG A 155 -1.52 18.43 -20.97
C ARG A 155 -3.01 18.18 -21.25
N GLU A 156 -3.58 18.91 -22.17
CA GLU A 156 -4.97 18.80 -22.57
C GLU A 156 -5.25 17.46 -23.25
N GLU A 157 -4.42 17.05 -24.21
CA GLU A 157 -4.51 15.75 -24.88
C GLU A 157 -4.32 14.60 -23.90
N LEU A 158 -3.34 14.69 -23.01
CA LEU A 158 -3.10 13.70 -21.96
C LEU A 158 -4.36 13.53 -21.09
N LEU A 159 -4.91 14.64 -20.58
CA LEU A 159 -6.10 14.61 -19.73
C LEU A 159 -7.30 14.01 -20.45
N GLU A 160 -7.58 14.43 -21.69
CA GLU A 160 -8.71 13.95 -22.47
C GLU A 160 -8.64 12.43 -22.72
N ASN A 161 -7.46 11.91 -23.07
CA ASN A 161 -7.29 10.49 -23.32
C ASN A 161 -7.28 9.67 -22.03
N LEU A 162 -6.66 10.15 -20.96
CA LEU A 162 -6.68 9.44 -19.67
C LEU A 162 -8.09 9.33 -19.09
N ILE A 163 -8.94 10.36 -19.22
CA ILE A 163 -10.35 10.29 -18.79
C ILE A 163 -11.15 9.24 -19.58
N ARG A 164 -10.83 9.04 -20.86
CA ARG A 164 -11.49 7.99 -21.66
C ARG A 164 -11.04 6.58 -21.29
N ILE A 165 -9.78 6.42 -20.84
CA ILE A 165 -9.19 5.15 -20.47
C ILE A 165 -9.57 4.80 -19.01
N ILE A 166 -9.34 5.73 -18.08
CA ILE A 166 -9.63 5.58 -16.66
C ILE A 166 -11.01 6.22 -16.41
N LYS A 167 -12.03 5.38 -16.38
CA LYS A 167 -13.43 5.81 -16.37
C LYS A 167 -13.93 6.40 -15.06
N GLY A 168 -13.08 6.48 -14.07
CA GLY A 168 -13.37 7.04 -12.76
C GLY A 168 -12.86 6.16 -11.62
N PRO A 169 -13.26 6.49 -10.37
CA PRO A 169 -12.92 5.69 -9.20
C PRO A 169 -13.45 4.26 -9.29
N ASP A 170 -12.70 3.31 -8.71
CA ASP A 170 -13.08 1.91 -8.58
C ASP A 170 -13.08 1.53 -7.09
N PHE A 171 -14.19 1.82 -6.41
CA PHE A 171 -14.32 1.63 -4.97
C PHE A 171 -14.41 0.15 -4.59
N THR A 172 -13.86 -0.21 -3.42
CA THR A 172 -13.77 -1.58 -2.90
C THR A 172 -15.13 -2.25 -2.69
N THR A 173 -16.16 -1.47 -2.32
CA THR A 173 -17.51 -1.96 -2.00
C THR A 173 -18.53 -1.61 -3.09
N GLY A 174 -18.05 -1.06 -4.20
CA GLY A 174 -18.91 -0.54 -5.27
C GLY A 174 -19.55 0.81 -4.92
N ALA A 175 -19.83 1.59 -5.95
CA ALA A 175 -20.52 2.87 -5.85
C ALA A 175 -21.22 3.19 -7.16
N THR A 176 -22.21 4.06 -7.10
CA THR A 176 -22.82 4.68 -8.29
C THR A 176 -22.34 6.12 -8.38
N ILE A 177 -21.79 6.50 -9.53
CA ILE A 177 -21.41 7.88 -9.82
C ILE A 177 -22.53 8.45 -10.70
N LEU A 178 -23.15 9.54 -10.26
CA LEU A 178 -24.25 10.24 -10.95
C LEU A 178 -23.74 11.52 -11.58
#